data_79d27cd0099a11ae3f203390315f1071
#
_entry.id   79d27cd0099a11ae3f203390315f1071
#
_cell.length_a   1.000
_cell.length_b   1.000
_cell.length_c   1.000
_cell.angle_alpha   90.00
_cell.angle_beta   90.00
_cell.angle_gamma   90.00
#
_symmetry.space_group_name_H-M   'P 1'
#
loop_
_entity.id
_entity.type
_entity.pdbx_description
1 polymer ?
#
loop_
_entity_poly.entity_id
_entity_poly.type
_entity_poly.pdbx_seq_one_letter_code
_entity_poly.pdbx_strand_id
1 'polypeptide(L)'
;MSNTIQIALLLTFVFVVNAQAQSPEIPASPIPEPAAVPTARPAANPVQRPERDTTRTRPVVPADSPEVTERLRRFRENTIDPNAPQSTRVPVTKSASMRPARLYCPPHGPLEINIRRGDAGESLTLMLIDRNGEVLGMAKDVQGRVNLLEVISGIDSLEHAAWLQLVQGDHPLGTPIVIQPIREPPPVRTTRATRPNSTATFTKIIGWGDRPLDADDPTIDEERKTWIAGDPPIISGFKTYTDMDVLIRTDHGEILVALAPDEAPSTAWNFRTLARDGFYDQSGFHRVVPADREGKPFVIQGGDPTLTGNGGPGFALALEPSTLPHEYGVISMARADEPHSAGSQFFFALGREGTARLDGQYCSFGYAVSGSRAVDSIAATPIADIAEGRPANIPVILTMQLVTAPARMPGIDRRQDRIKTTTKVGEVAPTSR
;
A
#
# COMPACT_ATOMS: atom_id res chain seq x y z
N MET A 1 -20.52 70.24 -3.99
CA MET A 1 -20.64 69.63 -2.63
C MET A 1 -20.19 68.21 -2.77
N SER A 2 -18.96 67.97 -2.40
CA SER A 2 -18.23 66.72 -2.60
C SER A 2 -18.29 65.92 -1.30
N ASN A 3 -18.69 64.66 -1.34
CA ASN A 3 -18.55 63.79 -0.21
C ASN A 3 -17.64 62.61 -0.65
N THR A 4 -16.38 62.74 -0.26
CA THR A 4 -15.34 61.71 -0.39
C THR A 4 -15.47 60.79 0.81
N ILE A 5 -15.75 59.50 0.60
CA ILE A 5 -15.68 58.47 1.65
C ILE A 5 -14.31 57.82 1.51
N GLN A 6 -13.45 58.07 2.52
CA GLN A 6 -12.19 57.35 2.72
C GLN A 6 -12.44 55.97 3.33
N ILE A 7 -12.07 54.93 2.63
CA ILE A 7 -11.99 53.59 3.19
C ILE A 7 -10.57 53.40 3.72
N ALA A 8 -10.44 53.28 5.04
CA ALA A 8 -9.17 53.00 5.70
C ALA A 8 -8.75 51.55 5.49
N LEU A 9 -7.61 51.38 4.86
CA LEU A 9 -6.90 50.09 4.74
C LEU A 9 -6.17 49.81 6.06
N LEU A 10 -6.63 48.81 6.84
CA LEU A 10 -5.88 48.31 8.00
C LEU A 10 -4.78 47.36 7.51
N LEU A 11 -3.56 47.85 7.42
CA LEU A 11 -2.35 47.05 7.27
C LEU A 11 -1.95 46.54 8.66
N THR A 12 -2.15 45.26 8.92
CA THR A 12 -1.59 44.61 10.09
C THR A 12 -0.15 44.21 9.80
N PHE A 13 0.79 44.98 10.33
CA PHE A 13 2.22 44.64 10.37
C PHE A 13 2.40 43.54 11.43
N VAL A 14 2.82 42.37 11.00
CA VAL A 14 3.36 41.34 11.88
C VAL A 14 4.80 41.69 12.17
N PHE A 15 5.08 42.15 13.37
CA PHE A 15 6.44 42.28 13.89
C PHE A 15 7.04 40.89 14.11
N VAL A 16 8.04 40.53 13.33
CA VAL A 16 8.92 39.42 13.65
C VAL A 16 9.86 39.90 14.75
N VAL A 17 9.57 39.53 15.99
CA VAL A 17 10.51 39.70 17.10
C VAL A 17 11.55 38.59 16.99
N ASN A 18 12.74 38.95 16.58
CA ASN A 18 13.91 38.11 16.58
C ASN A 18 14.43 38.02 18.03
N ALA A 19 13.85 37.10 18.82
CA ALA A 19 14.37 36.74 20.14
C ALA A 19 15.44 35.68 19.96
N GLN A 20 16.72 36.08 19.95
CA GLN A 20 17.81 35.15 20.22
C GLN A 20 17.70 34.67 21.67
N ALA A 21 16.99 33.54 21.84
CA ALA A 21 17.05 32.79 23.08
C ALA A 21 18.36 32.03 23.11
N GLN A 22 19.29 32.51 23.95
CA GLN A 22 20.44 31.71 24.37
C GLN A 22 19.91 30.45 25.07
N SER A 23 20.15 29.30 24.50
CA SER A 23 19.87 28.01 25.13
C SER A 23 20.77 27.86 26.35
N PRO A 24 20.23 27.45 27.52
CA PRO A 24 21.09 27.13 28.65
C PRO A 24 21.93 25.90 28.31
N GLU A 25 23.25 26.00 28.52
CA GLU A 25 24.15 24.86 28.45
C GLU A 25 23.75 23.84 29.50
N ILE A 26 23.26 22.70 29.04
CA ILE A 26 23.06 21.52 29.88
C ILE A 26 24.45 20.90 30.09
N PRO A 27 24.92 20.74 31.34
CA PRO A 27 26.22 20.09 31.58
C PRO A 27 26.14 18.65 31.10
N ALA A 28 27.09 18.24 30.24
CA ALA A 28 27.21 16.89 29.75
C ALA A 28 27.41 15.92 30.91
N SER A 29 26.45 15.04 31.13
CA SER A 29 26.64 13.89 32.01
C SER A 29 27.73 12.98 31.45
N PRO A 30 28.63 12.43 32.29
CA PRO A 30 29.68 11.56 31.79
C PRO A 30 29.06 10.28 31.17
N ILE A 31 29.53 9.95 29.98
CA ILE A 31 29.18 8.71 29.30
C ILE A 31 29.66 7.54 30.18
N PRO A 32 28.81 6.58 30.58
CA PRO A 32 29.28 5.42 31.32
C PRO A 32 30.23 4.59 30.44
N GLU A 33 31.37 4.18 30.99
CA GLU A 33 32.30 3.26 30.34
C GLU A 33 31.58 1.97 29.92
N PRO A 34 31.88 1.42 28.72
CA PRO A 34 31.28 0.17 28.29
C PRO A 34 31.67 -0.96 29.22
N ALA A 35 30.69 -1.64 29.79
CA ALA A 35 30.87 -2.81 30.61
C ALA A 35 31.72 -3.86 29.88
N ALA A 36 32.70 -4.42 30.59
CA ALA A 36 33.61 -5.43 30.07
C ALA A 36 32.85 -6.63 29.47
N VAL A 37 33.19 -6.97 28.23
CA VAL A 37 32.66 -8.11 27.48
C VAL A 37 33.06 -9.38 28.26
N PRO A 38 32.12 -10.29 28.61
CA PRO A 38 32.46 -11.55 29.26
C PRO A 38 33.30 -12.39 28.29
N THR A 39 34.42 -12.87 28.77
CA THR A 39 35.32 -13.78 28.08
C THR A 39 34.58 -15.04 27.60
N ALA A 40 34.80 -15.40 26.35
CA ALA A 40 34.19 -16.50 25.66
C ALA A 40 34.27 -17.83 26.45
N ARG A 41 33.14 -18.54 26.52
CA ARG A 41 33.11 -19.94 26.93
C ARG A 41 33.92 -20.82 25.96
N PRO A 42 34.61 -21.84 26.44
CA PRO A 42 35.35 -22.75 25.58
C PRO A 42 34.38 -23.46 24.60
N ALA A 43 34.81 -23.56 23.36
CA ALA A 43 34.06 -24.16 22.26
C ALA A 43 33.74 -25.64 22.59
N ALA A 44 32.47 -26.00 22.52
CA ALA A 44 32.05 -27.40 22.55
C ALA A 44 32.49 -28.08 21.24
N ASN A 45 32.98 -29.31 21.36
CA ASN A 45 33.43 -30.15 20.25
C ASN A 45 32.37 -30.21 19.12
N PRO A 46 32.76 -30.12 17.83
CA PRO A 46 31.84 -30.19 16.74
C PRO A 46 31.23 -31.60 16.65
N VAL A 47 29.92 -31.69 16.88
CA VAL A 47 29.15 -32.89 16.51
C VAL A 47 29.17 -33.00 14.99
N GLN A 48 29.80 -34.04 14.43
CA GLN A 48 29.74 -34.35 13.02
C GLN A 48 28.28 -34.55 12.59
N ARG A 49 27.76 -33.63 11.83
CA ARG A 49 26.48 -33.80 11.13
C ARG A 49 26.70 -34.71 9.94
N PRO A 50 25.80 -35.69 9.65
CA PRO A 50 25.88 -36.46 8.44
C PRO A 50 25.80 -35.54 7.21
N GLU A 51 26.69 -35.76 6.24
CA GLU A 51 26.70 -35.06 4.95
C GLU A 51 25.32 -35.20 4.30
N ARG A 52 24.70 -34.07 4.02
CA ARG A 52 23.48 -34.03 3.21
C ARG A 52 23.82 -34.24 1.77
N ASP A 53 23.19 -35.25 1.15
CA ASP A 53 23.18 -35.43 -0.27
C ASP A 53 22.64 -34.17 -0.99
N THR A 54 23.56 -33.37 -1.53
CA THR A 54 23.27 -32.07 -2.22
C THR A 54 22.94 -32.28 -3.70
N THR A 55 22.79 -33.52 -4.19
CA THR A 55 22.65 -33.78 -5.63
C THR A 55 21.20 -33.83 -6.15
N ARG A 56 20.19 -33.69 -5.32
CA ARG A 56 18.80 -33.60 -5.78
C ARG A 56 18.40 -32.14 -6.05
N THR A 57 18.78 -31.63 -7.21
CA THR A 57 18.14 -30.46 -7.81
C THR A 57 16.66 -30.77 -8.12
N ARG A 58 15.75 -30.15 -7.44
CA ARG A 58 14.32 -30.24 -7.79
C ARG A 58 14.08 -29.55 -9.13
N PRO A 59 13.23 -30.10 -10.00
CA PRO A 59 12.96 -29.49 -11.29
C PRO A 59 12.29 -28.12 -11.10
N VAL A 60 12.92 -27.10 -11.69
CA VAL A 60 12.36 -25.76 -11.84
C VAL A 60 11.43 -25.79 -13.06
N VAL A 61 10.16 -25.40 -12.88
CA VAL A 61 9.17 -25.34 -13.96
C VAL A 61 9.03 -23.86 -14.38
N PRO A 62 9.41 -23.49 -15.62
CA PRO A 62 9.24 -22.14 -16.14
C PRO A 62 7.76 -21.73 -16.21
N ALA A 63 7.48 -20.43 -16.09
CA ALA A 63 6.12 -19.89 -16.12
C ALA A 63 5.37 -20.13 -17.44
N ASP A 64 6.11 -20.21 -18.54
CA ASP A 64 5.60 -20.44 -19.91
C ASP A 64 5.51 -21.92 -20.31
N SER A 65 5.75 -22.85 -19.37
CA SER A 65 5.68 -24.28 -19.67
C SER A 65 4.25 -24.72 -20.01
N PRO A 66 4.07 -25.75 -20.88
CA PRO A 66 2.76 -26.29 -21.20
C PRO A 66 1.97 -26.74 -19.96
N GLU A 67 2.68 -27.22 -18.94
CA GLU A 67 2.09 -27.65 -17.68
C GLU A 67 1.50 -26.48 -16.85
N VAL A 68 2.20 -25.34 -16.80
CA VAL A 68 1.68 -24.12 -16.17
C VAL A 68 0.45 -23.63 -16.92
N THR A 69 0.49 -23.59 -18.25
CA THR A 69 -0.62 -23.18 -19.10
C THR A 69 -1.86 -24.06 -18.89
N GLU A 70 -1.70 -25.40 -18.86
CA GLU A 70 -2.80 -26.32 -18.63
C GLU A 70 -3.38 -26.18 -17.22
N ARG A 71 -2.54 -25.96 -16.22
CA ARG A 71 -2.98 -25.76 -14.84
C ARG A 71 -3.74 -24.45 -14.67
N LEU A 72 -3.30 -23.38 -15.32
CA LEU A 72 -4.03 -22.10 -15.38
C LEU A 72 -5.40 -22.25 -16.06
N ARG A 73 -5.49 -23.06 -17.13
CA ARG A 73 -6.76 -23.37 -17.79
C ARG A 73 -7.73 -24.04 -16.83
N ARG A 74 -7.27 -25.05 -16.06
CA ARG A 74 -8.09 -25.76 -15.06
C ARG A 74 -8.55 -24.84 -13.94
N PHE A 75 -7.71 -23.92 -13.46
CA PHE A 75 -8.13 -22.92 -12.48
C PHE A 75 -9.23 -22.00 -13.02
N ARG A 76 -9.16 -21.58 -14.29
CA ARG A 76 -10.19 -20.76 -14.94
C ARG A 76 -11.50 -21.52 -15.14
N GLU A 77 -11.44 -22.80 -15.47
CA GLU A 77 -12.63 -23.66 -15.64
C GLU A 77 -13.29 -24.03 -14.31
N ASN A 78 -12.52 -24.16 -13.24
CA ASN A 78 -13.01 -24.41 -11.89
C ASN A 78 -13.41 -23.14 -11.13
N THR A 79 -13.45 -21.98 -11.80
CA THR A 79 -13.93 -20.75 -11.20
C THR A 79 -15.38 -20.93 -10.80
N ILE A 80 -15.63 -20.95 -9.50
CA ILE A 80 -16.85 -21.30 -8.81
C ILE A 80 -18.03 -20.53 -9.42
N ASP A 81 -19.05 -21.24 -9.84
CA ASP A 81 -20.39 -20.72 -10.07
C ASP A 81 -20.84 -20.00 -8.78
N PRO A 82 -21.04 -18.67 -8.79
CA PRO A 82 -21.46 -17.93 -7.61
C PRO A 82 -22.81 -18.38 -7.04
N ASN A 83 -23.57 -19.23 -7.78
CA ASN A 83 -24.83 -19.79 -7.38
C ASN A 83 -24.73 -21.27 -6.96
N ALA A 84 -23.53 -21.88 -6.93
CA ALA A 84 -23.39 -23.23 -6.44
C ALA A 84 -23.67 -23.30 -4.92
N PRO A 85 -24.45 -24.25 -4.44
CA PRO A 85 -24.73 -24.36 -3.01
C PRO A 85 -23.44 -24.63 -2.25
N GLN A 86 -23.09 -23.73 -1.34
CA GLN A 86 -21.95 -23.89 -0.42
C GLN A 86 -22.24 -25.06 0.54
N SER A 87 -21.96 -26.25 0.15
CA SER A 87 -22.06 -27.43 0.98
C SER A 87 -20.90 -28.36 0.71
N THR A 88 -19.86 -28.17 1.48
CA THR A 88 -19.18 -29.28 2.17
C THR A 88 -18.26 -28.66 3.21
N ARG A 89 -18.63 -28.79 4.49
CA ARG A 89 -17.69 -28.65 5.59
C ARG A 89 -16.58 -29.67 5.34
N VAL A 90 -15.46 -29.17 4.80
CA VAL A 90 -14.20 -29.92 4.77
C VAL A 90 -13.89 -30.26 6.24
N PRO A 91 -13.61 -31.51 6.60
CA PRO A 91 -13.17 -31.84 7.94
C PRO A 91 -12.02 -30.93 8.33
N VAL A 92 -11.99 -30.49 9.60
CA VAL A 92 -10.86 -29.69 10.14
C VAL A 92 -9.65 -30.64 10.28
N THR A 93 -9.10 -31.03 9.16
CA THR A 93 -7.78 -31.64 9.05
C THR A 93 -6.76 -30.54 9.32
N LYS A 94 -5.63 -30.84 9.95
CA LYS A 94 -4.54 -29.90 10.10
C LYS A 94 -4.11 -29.45 8.71
N SER A 95 -4.64 -28.33 8.24
CA SER A 95 -4.39 -27.81 6.91
C SER A 95 -2.92 -27.49 6.73
N ALA A 96 -2.41 -27.73 5.53
CA ALA A 96 -1.08 -27.29 5.17
C ALA A 96 -0.96 -25.77 5.32
N SER A 97 0.20 -25.29 5.75
CA SER A 97 0.43 -23.86 5.96
C SER A 97 1.85 -23.49 5.62
N MET A 98 2.07 -22.20 5.29
CA MET A 98 3.40 -21.65 5.06
C MET A 98 3.61 -20.37 5.86
N ARG A 99 4.85 -20.09 6.20
CA ARG A 99 5.26 -18.86 6.89
C ARG A 99 6.63 -18.42 6.39
N PRO A 100 6.90 -17.11 6.27
CA PRO A 100 8.25 -16.63 6.02
C PRO A 100 9.17 -17.03 7.16
N ALA A 101 10.42 -17.37 6.85
CA ALA A 101 11.40 -17.71 7.87
C ALA A 101 11.89 -16.46 8.60
N ARG A 102 11.92 -15.33 7.92
CA ARG A 102 12.30 -14.01 8.44
C ARG A 102 11.59 -12.92 7.65
N LEU A 103 11.45 -11.73 8.23
CA LEU A 103 10.83 -10.57 7.58
C LEU A 103 11.74 -9.97 6.50
N TYR A 104 13.05 -9.94 6.72
CA TYR A 104 14.03 -9.35 5.82
C TYR A 104 15.07 -10.39 5.41
N CYS A 105 15.29 -10.48 4.11
CA CYS A 105 16.32 -11.32 3.48
C CYS A 105 17.32 -10.39 2.79
N PRO A 106 18.60 -10.36 3.23
CA PRO A 106 19.60 -9.47 2.64
C PRO A 106 19.92 -9.86 1.20
N PRO A 107 20.55 -8.98 0.41
CA PRO A 107 21.03 -9.30 -0.92
C PRO A 107 21.92 -10.55 -0.87
N HIS A 108 21.75 -11.44 -1.84
CA HIS A 108 22.49 -12.72 -1.92
C HIS A 108 22.30 -13.66 -0.73
N GLY A 109 21.46 -13.32 0.24
CA GLY A 109 21.07 -14.20 1.35
C GLY A 109 19.93 -15.14 0.97
N PRO A 110 19.73 -16.24 1.73
CA PRO A 110 18.67 -17.20 1.42
C PRO A 110 17.28 -16.57 1.65
N LEU A 111 16.42 -16.69 0.65
CA LEU A 111 15.02 -16.29 0.70
C LEU A 111 14.17 -17.50 1.14
N GLU A 112 14.01 -17.69 2.43
CA GLU A 112 13.47 -18.92 3.00
C GLU A 112 12.03 -18.79 3.52
N ILE A 113 11.26 -19.86 3.30
CA ILE A 113 9.94 -20.06 3.89
C ILE A 113 9.89 -21.42 4.59
N ASN A 114 9.01 -21.53 5.59
CA ASN A 114 8.72 -22.76 6.29
C ASN A 114 7.34 -23.27 5.87
N ILE A 115 7.27 -24.51 5.37
CA ILE A 115 6.05 -25.16 4.94
C ILE A 115 5.75 -26.33 5.88
N ARG A 116 4.55 -26.35 6.43
CA ARG A 116 4.00 -27.50 7.17
C ARG A 116 2.99 -28.19 6.26
N ARG A 117 3.16 -29.49 6.05
CA ARG A 117 2.32 -30.28 5.16
C ARG A 117 0.91 -30.53 5.71
N GLY A 118 0.73 -30.53 7.03
CA GLY A 118 -0.51 -30.98 7.65
C GLY A 118 -0.79 -32.45 7.34
N ASP A 119 -2.07 -32.83 7.25
CA ASP A 119 -2.52 -34.18 6.89
C ASP A 119 -2.69 -34.34 5.37
N ALA A 120 -2.07 -33.49 4.57
CA ALA A 120 -2.19 -33.47 3.12
C ALA A 120 -1.55 -34.72 2.51
N GLY A 121 -2.34 -35.62 1.94
CA GLY A 121 -1.89 -36.79 1.19
C GLY A 121 -1.27 -36.43 -0.16
N GLU A 122 -1.69 -35.31 -0.75
CA GLU A 122 -1.25 -34.85 -2.07
C GLU A 122 -0.02 -33.95 -2.00
N SER A 123 0.69 -33.85 -3.14
CA SER A 123 1.84 -32.98 -3.32
C SER A 123 1.45 -31.50 -3.16
N LEU A 124 2.28 -30.75 -2.45
CA LEU A 124 2.15 -29.31 -2.29
C LEU A 124 2.97 -28.59 -3.34
N THR A 125 2.40 -27.55 -3.94
CA THR A 125 3.05 -26.71 -4.93
C THR A 125 3.08 -25.26 -4.41
N LEU A 126 4.19 -24.56 -4.66
CA LEU A 126 4.26 -23.10 -4.53
C LEU A 126 4.04 -22.47 -5.90
N MET A 127 3.24 -21.43 -5.95
CA MET A 127 3.08 -20.58 -7.12
C MET A 127 3.42 -19.14 -6.74
N LEU A 128 4.32 -18.52 -7.50
CA LEU A 128 4.61 -17.10 -7.41
C LEU A 128 3.71 -16.38 -8.41
N ILE A 129 2.85 -15.51 -7.94
CA ILE A 129 1.78 -14.88 -8.71
C ILE A 129 1.95 -13.36 -8.65
N ASP A 130 1.85 -12.69 -9.79
CA ASP A 130 1.89 -11.24 -9.88
C ASP A 130 0.54 -10.58 -9.53
N ARG A 131 0.46 -9.25 -9.63
CA ARG A 131 -0.75 -8.48 -9.38
C ARG A 131 -1.91 -8.80 -10.33
N ASN A 132 -1.62 -9.22 -11.55
CA ASN A 132 -2.62 -9.54 -12.59
C ASN A 132 -3.12 -10.98 -12.48
N GLY A 133 -2.55 -11.78 -11.58
CA GLY A 133 -2.83 -13.20 -11.44
C GLY A 133 -1.94 -14.07 -12.35
N GLU A 134 -0.93 -13.51 -12.99
CA GLU A 134 0.02 -14.30 -13.80
C GLU A 134 0.96 -15.10 -12.90
N VAL A 135 1.20 -16.36 -13.26
CA VAL A 135 2.16 -17.20 -12.56
C VAL A 135 3.55 -16.95 -13.10
N LEU A 136 4.38 -16.31 -12.29
CA LEU A 136 5.78 -15.99 -12.61
C LEU A 136 6.70 -17.20 -12.47
N GLY A 137 6.33 -18.16 -11.62
CA GLY A 137 7.09 -19.39 -11.41
C GLY A 137 6.41 -20.31 -10.42
N MET A 138 6.85 -21.56 -10.37
CA MET A 138 6.32 -22.56 -9.44
C MET A 138 7.38 -23.55 -8.98
N ALA A 139 7.15 -24.13 -7.78
CA ALA A 139 7.94 -25.23 -7.25
C ALA A 139 7.02 -26.34 -6.75
N LYS A 140 7.26 -27.60 -7.18
CA LYS A 140 6.46 -28.76 -6.80
C LYS A 140 7.09 -29.53 -5.65
N ASP A 141 6.30 -30.38 -5.01
CA ASP A 141 6.71 -31.30 -3.94
C ASP A 141 7.46 -30.61 -2.80
N VAL A 142 6.97 -29.42 -2.42
CA VAL A 142 7.60 -28.59 -1.40
C VAL A 142 7.18 -29.00 0.00
N GLN A 143 8.14 -29.00 0.94
CA GLN A 143 7.91 -29.24 2.36
C GLN A 143 9.06 -28.74 3.22
N GLY A 144 8.82 -28.47 4.48
CA GLY A 144 9.86 -28.07 5.42
C GLY A 144 10.38 -26.66 5.11
N ARG A 145 11.66 -26.44 5.29
CA ARG A 145 12.34 -25.17 4.99
C ARG A 145 12.80 -25.16 3.54
N VAL A 146 12.34 -24.19 2.78
CA VAL A 146 12.59 -24.04 1.34
C VAL A 146 13.23 -22.71 1.06
N ASN A 147 14.37 -22.72 0.34
CA ASN A 147 14.97 -21.49 -0.18
C ASN A 147 14.38 -21.21 -1.57
N LEU A 148 13.66 -20.13 -1.71
CA LEU A 148 12.95 -19.79 -2.94
C LEU A 148 13.88 -19.49 -4.11
N LEU A 149 15.08 -18.95 -3.84
CA LEU A 149 16.09 -18.69 -4.88
C LEU A 149 16.59 -19.98 -5.57
N GLU A 150 16.43 -21.12 -4.93
CA GLU A 150 16.86 -22.43 -5.47
C GLU A 150 15.73 -23.15 -6.23
N VAL A 151 14.48 -22.81 -5.95
CA VAL A 151 13.30 -23.57 -6.43
C VAL A 151 12.39 -22.79 -7.36
N ILE A 152 12.51 -21.46 -7.43
CA ILE A 152 11.77 -20.61 -8.34
C ILE A 152 12.75 -19.73 -9.11
N SER A 153 12.90 -19.97 -10.40
CA SER A 153 13.77 -19.17 -11.26
C SER A 153 13.25 -17.74 -11.41
N GLY A 154 14.16 -16.77 -11.48
CA GLY A 154 13.82 -15.37 -11.73
C GLY A 154 13.24 -14.62 -10.54
N ILE A 155 13.12 -15.23 -9.36
CA ILE A 155 12.61 -14.55 -8.17
C ILE A 155 13.54 -13.41 -7.70
N ASP A 156 14.83 -13.53 -7.96
CA ASP A 156 15.85 -12.52 -7.67
C ASP A 156 15.79 -11.30 -8.59
N SER A 157 15.11 -11.42 -9.73
CA SER A 157 14.90 -10.34 -10.70
C SER A 157 13.52 -9.68 -10.61
N LEU A 158 12.72 -9.98 -9.56
CA LEU A 158 11.42 -9.35 -9.36
C LEU A 158 11.55 -7.83 -9.32
N GLU A 159 10.77 -7.16 -10.17
CA GLU A 159 10.69 -5.70 -10.18
C GLU A 159 9.66 -5.15 -9.20
N HIS A 160 8.57 -5.86 -9.02
CA HIS A 160 7.46 -5.50 -8.14
C HIS A 160 7.20 -6.60 -7.11
N ALA A 161 6.41 -6.29 -6.09
CA ALA A 161 5.96 -7.31 -5.16
C ALA A 161 5.12 -8.37 -5.87
N ALA A 162 5.33 -9.63 -5.49
CA ALA A 162 4.57 -10.79 -5.96
C ALA A 162 4.08 -11.61 -4.77
N TRP A 163 3.11 -12.48 -5.00
CA TRP A 163 2.48 -13.27 -3.96
C TRP A 163 2.83 -14.75 -4.14
N LEU A 164 3.45 -15.31 -3.13
CA LEU A 164 3.72 -16.74 -3.07
C LEU A 164 2.50 -17.43 -2.47
N GLN A 165 1.81 -18.27 -3.26
CA GLN A 165 0.63 -19.02 -2.86
C GLN A 165 0.96 -20.50 -2.72
N LEU A 166 0.56 -21.12 -1.60
CA LEU A 166 0.60 -22.57 -1.42
C LEU A 166 -0.63 -23.18 -2.08
N VAL A 167 -0.46 -24.26 -2.82
CA VAL A 167 -1.52 -24.93 -3.58
C VAL A 167 -1.42 -26.44 -3.39
N GLN A 168 -2.56 -27.10 -3.23
CA GLN A 168 -2.71 -28.56 -3.22
C GLN A 168 -3.66 -28.97 -4.35
N GLY A 169 -3.18 -29.80 -5.26
CA GLY A 169 -3.95 -30.03 -6.49
C GLY A 169 -4.21 -28.70 -7.21
N ASP A 170 -5.48 -28.33 -7.37
CA ASP A 170 -5.92 -27.08 -7.97
C ASP A 170 -6.51 -26.10 -6.93
N HIS A 171 -6.33 -26.38 -5.63
CA HIS A 171 -6.89 -25.56 -4.56
C HIS A 171 -5.81 -24.73 -3.86
N PRO A 172 -5.91 -23.39 -3.84
CA PRO A 172 -5.02 -22.55 -3.06
C PRO A 172 -5.29 -22.75 -1.57
N LEU A 173 -4.23 -22.82 -0.78
CA LEU A 173 -4.29 -23.06 0.65
C LEU A 173 -3.81 -21.85 1.44
N GLY A 174 -4.66 -21.37 2.32
CA GLY A 174 -4.34 -20.32 3.28
C GLY A 174 -3.97 -18.98 2.65
N THR A 175 -3.43 -18.11 3.48
CA THR A 175 -3.04 -16.76 3.09
C THR A 175 -1.69 -16.76 2.37
N PRO A 176 -1.52 -16.02 1.27
CA PRO A 176 -0.26 -15.92 0.56
C PRO A 176 0.81 -15.18 1.36
N ILE A 177 2.07 -15.37 0.97
CA ILE A 177 3.20 -14.58 1.43
C ILE A 177 3.55 -13.56 0.35
N VAL A 178 3.66 -12.29 0.74
CA VAL A 178 4.20 -11.23 -0.13
C VAL A 178 5.71 -11.36 -0.18
N ILE A 179 6.25 -11.41 -1.39
CA ILE A 179 7.68 -11.31 -1.70
C ILE A 179 7.89 -9.93 -2.30
N GLN A 180 8.42 -9.01 -1.50
CA GLN A 180 8.57 -7.62 -1.85
C GLN A 180 10.05 -7.27 -2.02
N PRO A 181 10.52 -7.00 -3.26
CA PRO A 181 11.87 -6.47 -3.45
C PRO A 181 11.97 -5.10 -2.79
N ILE A 182 13.09 -4.83 -2.11
CA ILE A 182 13.36 -3.54 -1.49
C ILE A 182 14.13 -2.71 -2.49
N ARG A 183 13.50 -1.63 -2.94
CA ARG A 183 14.03 -0.70 -3.95
C ARG A 183 14.01 0.71 -3.44
N GLU A 184 14.92 1.52 -3.91
CA GLU A 184 14.85 2.95 -3.76
C GLU A 184 13.81 3.49 -4.77
N PRO A 185 12.84 4.30 -4.32
CA PRO A 185 11.91 4.94 -5.25
C PRO A 185 12.70 5.87 -6.20
N PRO A 186 12.32 5.94 -7.48
CA PRO A 186 12.97 6.84 -8.42
C PRO A 186 12.81 8.30 -7.96
N PRO A 187 13.80 9.17 -8.24
CA PRO A 187 13.73 10.57 -7.84
C PRO A 187 12.53 11.27 -8.49
N VAL A 188 11.84 12.10 -7.70
CA VAL A 188 10.68 12.87 -8.13
C VAL A 188 11.16 14.11 -8.90
N ARG A 189 10.61 14.34 -10.10
CA ARG A 189 10.78 15.60 -10.85
C ARG A 189 9.57 16.49 -10.64
N THR A 190 9.81 17.74 -10.32
CA THR A 190 8.75 18.70 -9.99
C THR A 190 8.90 20.01 -10.74
N THR A 191 7.79 20.73 -10.87
CA THR A 191 7.74 22.12 -11.32
C THR A 191 6.79 22.92 -10.44
N ARG A 192 6.91 24.23 -10.44
CA ARG A 192 5.93 25.13 -9.82
C ARG A 192 4.82 25.42 -10.82
N ALA A 193 3.59 25.09 -10.46
CA ALA A 193 2.40 25.36 -11.25
C ALA A 193 1.47 26.32 -10.50
N THR A 194 0.69 27.12 -11.22
CA THR A 194 -0.31 28.01 -10.63
C THR A 194 -1.68 27.34 -10.66
N ARG A 195 -2.42 27.44 -9.56
CA ARG A 195 -3.80 26.91 -9.51
C ARG A 195 -4.70 27.69 -10.46
N PRO A 196 -5.60 27.01 -11.20
CA PRO A 196 -6.57 27.70 -12.05
C PRO A 196 -7.33 28.80 -11.29
N ASN A 197 -7.48 29.97 -11.91
CA ASN A 197 -8.17 31.14 -11.35
C ASN A 197 -7.62 31.60 -9.98
N SER A 198 -6.33 31.47 -9.73
CA SER A 198 -5.67 31.84 -8.48
C SER A 198 -4.23 32.26 -8.75
N THR A 199 -3.66 33.08 -7.85
CA THR A 199 -2.22 33.37 -7.84
C THR A 199 -1.43 32.37 -7.00
N ALA A 200 -2.13 31.45 -6.29
CA ALA A 200 -1.50 30.45 -5.46
C ALA A 200 -0.79 29.39 -6.31
N THR A 201 0.50 29.18 -6.00
CA THR A 201 1.32 28.16 -6.65
C THR A 201 1.33 26.86 -5.84
N PHE A 202 1.62 25.75 -6.51
CA PHE A 202 1.82 24.45 -5.88
C PHE A 202 2.91 23.66 -6.61
N THR A 203 3.46 22.65 -5.94
CA THR A 203 4.43 21.74 -6.51
C THR A 203 3.71 20.66 -7.30
N LYS A 204 3.87 20.68 -8.64
CA LYS A 204 3.35 19.68 -9.56
C LYS A 204 4.45 18.67 -9.87
N ILE A 205 4.14 17.37 -9.78
CA ILE A 205 5.02 16.30 -10.22
C ILE A 205 4.89 16.17 -11.74
N ILE A 206 6.02 16.16 -12.44
CA ILE A 206 6.09 16.08 -13.89
C ILE A 206 6.78 14.81 -14.39
N GLY A 207 7.34 14.00 -13.49
CA GLY A 207 7.98 12.75 -13.86
C GLY A 207 8.68 12.08 -12.68
N TRP A 208 9.17 10.87 -12.96
CA TRP A 208 9.85 9.99 -12.03
C TRP A 208 11.14 9.46 -12.65
N GLY A 209 12.28 9.75 -12.06
CA GLY A 209 13.57 9.46 -12.67
C GLY A 209 13.62 10.10 -14.06
N ASP A 210 13.88 9.29 -15.06
CA ASP A 210 13.92 9.72 -16.47
C ASP A 210 12.58 9.58 -17.21
N ARG A 211 11.54 9.07 -16.53
CA ARG A 211 10.21 8.88 -17.10
C ARG A 211 9.31 10.09 -16.83
N PRO A 212 8.81 10.81 -17.84
CA PRO A 212 7.79 11.86 -17.68
C PRO A 212 6.46 11.25 -17.27
N LEU A 213 5.65 12.02 -16.53
CA LEU A 213 4.33 11.57 -16.08
C LEU A 213 3.34 11.47 -17.26
N ASP A 214 3.38 12.47 -18.16
CA ASP A 214 2.51 12.56 -19.32
C ASP A 214 3.36 12.57 -20.60
N ALA A 215 3.88 11.39 -20.99
CA ALA A 215 4.72 11.25 -22.19
C ALA A 215 4.00 11.66 -23.49
N ASP A 216 2.66 11.58 -23.49
CA ASP A 216 1.80 11.93 -24.61
C ASP A 216 1.23 13.36 -24.55
N ASP A 217 1.56 14.14 -23.51
CA ASP A 217 1.12 15.53 -23.37
C ASP A 217 1.82 16.40 -24.43
N PRO A 218 1.09 17.03 -25.35
CA PRO A 218 1.67 17.86 -26.42
C PRO A 218 2.39 19.12 -25.88
N THR A 219 2.19 19.48 -24.61
CA THR A 219 2.88 20.60 -23.95
C THR A 219 4.27 20.22 -23.43
N ILE A 220 4.57 18.92 -23.41
CA ILE A 220 5.90 18.41 -23.03
C ILE A 220 6.79 18.52 -24.26
N ASP A 221 7.95 19.20 -24.12
CA ASP A 221 8.90 19.34 -25.22
C ASP A 221 9.51 17.98 -25.63
N GLU A 222 9.98 17.88 -26.87
CA GLU A 222 10.50 16.64 -27.44
C GLU A 222 11.71 16.07 -26.68
N GLU A 223 12.54 16.90 -26.02
CA GLU A 223 13.64 16.43 -25.18
C GLU A 223 13.14 15.63 -23.99
N ARG A 224 11.98 16.00 -23.42
CA ARG A 224 11.35 15.27 -22.30
C ARG A 224 10.67 13.97 -22.73
N LYS A 225 10.22 13.88 -23.96
CA LYS A 225 9.65 12.65 -24.51
C LYS A 225 10.71 11.55 -24.72
N THR A 226 11.97 11.95 -24.92
CA THR A 226 13.09 11.04 -25.17
C THR A 226 13.83 10.61 -23.89
N TRP A 227 13.26 10.85 -22.71
CA TRP A 227 13.90 10.42 -21.46
C TRP A 227 14.09 8.91 -21.45
N ILE A 228 15.35 8.50 -21.39
CA ILE A 228 15.74 7.11 -21.29
C ILE A 228 15.44 6.65 -19.85
N ALA A 229 14.81 5.50 -19.71
CA ALA A 229 14.67 4.88 -18.40
C ALA A 229 16.09 4.69 -17.81
N GLY A 230 16.35 5.28 -16.65
CA GLY A 230 17.60 5.07 -15.94
C GLY A 230 17.82 3.60 -15.60
N ASP A 231 19.01 3.26 -15.16
CA ASP A 231 19.31 1.91 -14.68
C ASP A 231 18.29 1.47 -13.64
N PRO A 232 17.84 0.20 -13.69
CA PRO A 232 16.87 -0.28 -12.74
C PRO A 232 17.39 -0.09 -11.31
N PRO A 233 16.55 0.37 -10.36
CA PRO A 233 16.98 0.65 -9.00
C PRO A 233 17.62 -0.60 -8.37
N ILE A 234 18.71 -0.40 -7.64
CA ILE A 234 19.45 -1.48 -6.97
C ILE A 234 18.53 -2.16 -5.96
N ILE A 235 18.37 -3.48 -6.10
CA ILE A 235 17.64 -4.29 -5.12
C ILE A 235 18.53 -4.48 -3.89
N SER A 236 18.05 -4.00 -2.73
CA SER A 236 18.78 -4.17 -1.48
C SER A 236 18.40 -5.43 -0.69
N GLY A 237 17.62 -6.33 -1.30
CA GLY A 237 17.10 -7.56 -0.70
C GLY A 237 15.58 -7.65 -0.80
N PHE A 238 15.00 -8.55 0.02
CA PHE A 238 13.58 -8.83 0.01
C PHE A 238 12.96 -8.68 1.39
N LYS A 239 11.75 -8.15 1.43
CA LYS A 239 10.87 -8.24 2.58
C LYS A 239 9.85 -9.35 2.32
N THR A 240 9.65 -10.25 3.30
CA THR A 240 8.72 -11.38 3.19
C THR A 240 7.76 -11.39 4.37
N TYR A 241 6.48 -11.35 4.10
CA TYR A 241 5.45 -11.32 5.14
C TYR A 241 4.13 -11.90 4.66
N THR A 242 3.33 -12.38 5.60
CA THR A 242 1.97 -12.86 5.30
C THR A 242 1.12 -11.68 4.79
N ASP A 243 0.41 -11.91 3.69
CA ASP A 243 -0.51 -10.91 3.11
C ASP A 243 -1.67 -10.64 4.08
N MET A 244 -1.99 -9.37 4.28
CA MET A 244 -3.02 -8.94 5.22
C MET A 244 -3.79 -7.77 4.64
N ASP A 245 -5.09 -7.82 4.77
CA ASP A 245 -5.97 -6.69 4.54
C ASP A 245 -6.11 -5.85 5.82
N VAL A 246 -6.60 -4.62 5.69
CA VAL A 246 -6.89 -3.74 6.83
C VAL A 246 -8.40 -3.58 6.97
N LEU A 247 -8.95 -4.02 8.09
CA LEU A 247 -10.34 -3.78 8.47
C LEU A 247 -10.41 -2.48 9.28
N ILE A 248 -11.06 -1.47 8.70
CA ILE A 248 -11.34 -0.18 9.32
C ILE A 248 -12.75 -0.22 9.88
N ARG A 249 -12.90 -0.16 11.20
CA ARG A 249 -14.20 -0.04 11.86
C ARG A 249 -14.47 1.42 12.19
N THR A 250 -15.58 1.94 11.70
CA THR A 250 -16.03 3.30 11.95
C THR A 250 -17.40 3.32 12.59
N ASP A 251 -17.81 4.47 13.13
CA ASP A 251 -19.19 4.70 13.58
C ASP A 251 -20.22 4.73 12.43
N HIS A 252 -19.75 4.74 11.17
CA HIS A 252 -20.56 4.64 9.94
C HIS A 252 -20.57 3.23 9.33
N GLY A 253 -19.85 2.27 9.90
CA GLY A 253 -19.72 0.90 9.40
C GLY A 253 -18.28 0.46 9.15
N GLU A 254 -18.12 -0.70 8.55
CA GLU A 254 -16.81 -1.32 8.29
C GLU A 254 -16.38 -1.12 6.84
N ILE A 255 -15.07 -0.87 6.65
CA ILE A 255 -14.42 -0.80 5.33
C ILE A 255 -13.26 -1.78 5.35
N LEU A 256 -13.24 -2.73 4.40
CA LEU A 256 -12.13 -3.67 4.23
C LEU A 256 -11.24 -3.20 3.08
N VAL A 257 -9.97 -2.99 3.35
CA VAL A 257 -8.97 -2.46 2.42
C VAL A 257 -7.95 -3.54 2.08
N ALA A 258 -7.80 -3.83 0.79
CA ALA A 258 -6.68 -4.58 0.24
C ALA A 258 -5.51 -3.63 -0.02
N LEU A 259 -4.31 -4.00 0.44
CA LEU A 259 -3.09 -3.22 0.19
C LEU A 259 -2.46 -3.61 -1.15
N ALA A 260 -1.79 -2.66 -1.79
CA ALA A 260 -1.10 -2.83 -3.07
C ALA A 260 0.42 -2.61 -2.92
N PRO A 261 1.14 -3.57 -2.29
CA PRO A 261 2.59 -3.48 -2.12
C PRO A 261 3.38 -3.53 -3.43
N ASP A 262 2.78 -3.95 -4.52
CA ASP A 262 3.30 -3.93 -5.88
C ASP A 262 3.32 -2.51 -6.49
N GLU A 263 2.41 -1.63 -6.04
CA GLU A 263 2.32 -0.24 -6.46
C GLU A 263 3.13 0.69 -5.56
N ALA A 264 3.00 0.53 -4.25
CA ALA A 264 3.57 1.42 -3.24
C ALA A 264 4.09 0.62 -2.03
N PRO A 265 5.23 -0.07 -2.18
CA PRO A 265 5.73 -1.03 -1.19
C PRO A 265 5.99 -0.43 0.20
N SER A 266 6.59 0.76 0.28
CA SER A 266 6.91 1.40 1.55
C SER A 266 5.67 2.04 2.17
N THR A 267 4.81 2.64 1.37
CA THR A 267 3.56 3.26 1.81
C THR A 267 2.56 2.22 2.33
N ALA A 268 2.37 1.12 1.59
CA ALA A 268 1.51 0.00 2.03
C ALA A 268 2.04 -0.62 3.33
N TRP A 269 3.35 -0.79 3.44
CA TRP A 269 3.98 -1.30 4.67
C TRP A 269 3.81 -0.34 5.85
N ASN A 270 3.98 0.97 5.64
CA ASN A 270 3.77 1.99 6.66
C ASN A 270 2.32 1.97 7.19
N PHE A 271 1.34 2.05 6.27
CA PHE A 271 -0.07 2.03 6.63
C PHE A 271 -0.45 0.76 7.40
N ARG A 272 0.00 -0.41 6.92
CA ARG A 272 -0.17 -1.70 7.61
C ARG A 272 0.42 -1.68 9.02
N THR A 273 1.61 -1.09 9.19
CA THR A 273 2.29 -1.05 10.48
C THR A 273 1.56 -0.13 11.46
N LEU A 274 1.19 1.07 11.03
CA LEU A 274 0.43 2.01 11.84
C LEU A 274 -0.95 1.45 12.24
N ALA A 275 -1.63 0.75 11.32
CA ALA A 275 -2.90 0.08 11.62
C ALA A 275 -2.73 -1.04 12.65
N ARG A 276 -1.71 -1.89 12.50
CA ARG A 276 -1.40 -2.97 13.45
C ARG A 276 -1.11 -2.44 14.85
N ASP A 277 -0.42 -1.32 14.94
CA ASP A 277 0.06 -0.75 16.20
C ASP A 277 -0.98 0.18 16.87
N GLY A 278 -2.21 0.26 16.31
CA GLY A 278 -3.33 1.01 16.86
C GLY A 278 -3.20 2.53 16.71
N PHE A 279 -2.31 3.01 15.84
CA PHE A 279 -2.09 4.44 15.63
C PHE A 279 -3.36 5.19 15.18
N TYR A 280 -4.20 4.52 14.41
CA TYR A 280 -5.44 5.11 13.86
C TYR A 280 -6.65 4.96 14.78
N ASP A 281 -6.56 4.20 15.87
CA ASP A 281 -7.67 3.95 16.78
C ASP A 281 -8.13 5.27 17.42
N GLN A 282 -9.43 5.49 17.48
CA GLN A 282 -10.08 6.71 17.97
C GLN A 282 -9.69 7.99 17.22
N SER A 283 -9.11 7.89 16.03
CA SER A 283 -8.93 9.00 15.09
C SER A 283 -10.20 9.20 14.26
N GLY A 284 -10.17 9.96 13.17
CA GLY A 284 -11.38 10.17 12.37
C GLY A 284 -11.13 10.78 11.00
N PHE A 285 -12.22 10.95 10.25
CA PHE A 285 -12.23 11.63 8.96
C PHE A 285 -12.43 13.12 9.18
N HIS A 286 -11.35 13.83 9.42
CA HIS A 286 -11.35 15.26 9.77
C HIS A 286 -11.64 16.18 8.58
N ARG A 287 -11.57 15.67 7.35
CA ARG A 287 -11.88 16.41 6.13
C ARG A 287 -12.73 15.57 5.18
N VAL A 288 -13.89 16.09 4.83
CA VAL A 288 -14.86 15.46 3.95
C VAL A 288 -15.19 16.44 2.82
N VAL A 289 -14.86 16.08 1.60
CA VAL A 289 -15.13 16.87 0.38
C VAL A 289 -15.86 15.97 -0.59
N PRO A 290 -17.20 15.84 -0.45
CA PRO A 290 -17.98 14.90 -1.26
C PRO A 290 -17.95 15.24 -2.76
N ALA A 291 -17.82 16.54 -3.08
CA ALA A 291 -17.67 17.00 -4.45
C ALA A 291 -16.64 18.14 -4.50
N ASP A 292 -15.92 18.22 -5.63
CA ASP A 292 -15.01 19.32 -5.91
C ASP A 292 -15.79 20.57 -6.39
N ARG A 293 -15.07 21.62 -6.79
CA ARG A 293 -15.67 22.90 -7.24
C ARG A 293 -16.53 22.78 -8.50
N GLU A 294 -16.35 21.69 -9.26
CA GLU A 294 -17.10 21.37 -10.47
C GLU A 294 -18.28 20.44 -10.18
N GLY A 295 -18.51 20.07 -8.92
CA GLY A 295 -19.56 19.15 -8.50
C GLY A 295 -19.22 17.68 -8.73
N LYS A 296 -17.96 17.34 -9.05
CA LYS A 296 -17.53 15.97 -9.27
C LYS A 296 -17.13 15.30 -7.96
N PRO A 297 -17.45 13.99 -7.77
CA PRO A 297 -17.07 13.25 -6.57
C PRO A 297 -15.58 13.38 -6.27
N PHE A 298 -15.21 13.67 -5.01
CA PHE A 298 -13.81 13.95 -4.68
C PHE A 298 -13.25 13.00 -3.62
N VAL A 299 -13.13 13.41 -2.33
CA VAL A 299 -12.45 12.59 -1.32
C VAL A 299 -13.05 12.70 0.08
N ILE A 300 -12.81 11.65 0.90
CA ILE A 300 -12.87 11.70 2.36
C ILE A 300 -11.47 11.42 2.91
N GLN A 301 -10.99 12.25 3.86
CA GLN A 301 -9.61 12.20 4.36
C GLN A 301 -9.59 12.05 5.88
N GLY A 302 -8.76 11.13 6.36
CA GLY A 302 -8.54 10.82 7.77
C GLY A 302 -7.08 10.53 8.09
N GLY A 303 -6.83 9.89 9.25
CA GLY A 303 -5.49 9.42 9.64
C GLY A 303 -4.61 10.47 10.33
N ASP A 304 -5.18 11.61 10.73
CA ASP A 304 -4.58 12.58 11.62
C ASP A 304 -4.99 12.28 13.07
N PRO A 305 -4.06 11.92 13.97
CA PRO A 305 -4.39 11.63 15.36
C PRO A 305 -4.87 12.87 16.14
N THR A 306 -4.58 14.08 15.63
CA THR A 306 -4.98 15.34 16.26
C THR A 306 -6.29 15.90 15.74
N LEU A 307 -6.82 15.36 14.64
CA LEU A 307 -8.03 15.79 13.93
C LEU A 307 -7.99 17.25 13.42
N THR A 308 -6.80 17.86 13.38
CA THR A 308 -6.60 19.26 12.95
C THR A 308 -6.25 19.40 11.47
N GLY A 309 -5.88 18.30 10.83
CA GLY A 309 -5.33 18.28 9.48
C GLY A 309 -3.80 18.44 9.43
N ASN A 310 -3.14 18.71 10.56
CA ASN A 310 -1.70 18.96 10.64
C ASN A 310 -0.91 17.88 11.41
N GLY A 311 -1.61 16.92 12.01
CA GLY A 311 -0.98 15.83 12.76
C GLY A 311 -0.44 14.71 11.87
N GLY A 312 0.46 13.90 12.45
CA GLY A 312 1.08 12.77 11.75
C GLY A 312 1.91 11.89 12.68
N PRO A 313 2.64 10.92 12.14
CA PRO A 313 3.37 9.91 12.92
C PRO A 313 4.74 10.37 13.42
N GLY A 314 5.14 11.63 13.16
CA GLY A 314 6.45 12.17 13.54
C GLY A 314 7.56 11.90 12.51
N PHE A 315 7.24 11.32 11.37
CA PHE A 315 8.16 11.12 10.23
C PHE A 315 7.42 11.31 8.90
N ALA A 316 8.19 11.44 7.82
CA ALA A 316 7.67 11.52 6.47
C ALA A 316 8.14 10.34 5.61
N LEU A 317 7.36 10.00 4.60
CA LEU A 317 7.64 8.96 3.62
C LEU A 317 8.15 9.57 2.31
N ALA A 318 9.08 8.89 1.67
CA ALA A 318 9.35 9.13 0.28
C ALA A 318 8.09 8.85 -0.55
N LEU A 319 7.75 9.74 -1.46
CA LEU A 319 6.66 9.53 -2.39
C LEU A 319 7.03 8.41 -3.37
N GLU A 320 6.13 7.46 -3.58
CA GLU A 320 6.32 6.33 -4.51
C GLU A 320 5.44 6.51 -5.75
N PRO A 321 5.94 6.12 -6.95
CA PRO A 321 5.21 6.20 -8.20
C PRO A 321 4.18 5.07 -8.31
N SER A 322 2.96 5.31 -7.87
CA SER A 322 1.88 4.36 -8.04
C SER A 322 1.14 4.59 -9.35
N THR A 323 0.83 3.51 -10.06
CA THR A 323 0.02 3.51 -11.30
C THR A 323 -1.44 3.14 -11.03
N LEU A 324 -1.81 2.85 -9.78
CA LEU A 324 -3.18 2.56 -9.38
C LEU A 324 -4.04 3.83 -9.50
N PRO A 325 -4.99 3.89 -10.46
CA PRO A 325 -5.77 5.09 -10.72
C PRO A 325 -6.69 5.42 -9.54
N HIS A 326 -6.84 6.70 -9.22
CA HIS A 326 -7.74 7.18 -8.17
C HIS A 326 -9.20 7.03 -8.61
N GLU A 327 -9.73 5.82 -8.50
CA GLU A 327 -11.13 5.49 -8.73
C GLU A 327 -11.87 5.32 -7.39
N TYR A 328 -13.20 5.20 -7.44
CA TYR A 328 -14.00 5.02 -6.21
C TYR A 328 -13.45 3.89 -5.34
N GLY A 329 -13.24 4.17 -4.05
CA GLY A 329 -12.71 3.22 -3.07
C GLY A 329 -11.20 3.03 -3.07
N VAL A 330 -10.45 3.66 -3.97
CA VAL A 330 -8.98 3.66 -3.89
C VAL A 330 -8.53 4.52 -2.72
N ILE A 331 -7.58 4.00 -1.94
CA ILE A 331 -6.95 4.70 -0.83
C ILE A 331 -5.57 5.22 -1.23
N SER A 332 -5.29 6.48 -0.88
CA SER A 332 -4.06 7.18 -1.24
C SER A 332 -3.55 8.03 -0.08
N MET A 333 -2.23 8.27 -0.01
CA MET A 333 -1.66 9.12 1.05
C MET A 333 -1.90 10.61 0.78
N ALA A 334 -2.39 11.30 1.79
CA ALA A 334 -2.40 12.75 1.80
C ALA A 334 -0.98 13.29 2.06
N ARG A 335 -0.67 14.44 1.48
CA ARG A 335 0.61 15.13 1.64
C ARG A 335 0.43 16.65 1.60
N ALA A 336 1.42 17.38 2.10
CA ALA A 336 1.54 18.82 1.92
C ALA A 336 2.04 19.17 0.49
N ASP A 337 2.47 20.40 0.27
CA ASP A 337 3.02 20.82 -1.03
C ASP A 337 4.32 20.08 -1.37
N GLU A 338 5.16 19.81 -0.36
CA GLU A 338 6.37 19.03 -0.53
C GLU A 338 6.04 17.56 -0.88
N PRO A 339 6.59 17.00 -1.98
CA PRO A 339 6.29 15.65 -2.42
C PRO A 339 6.53 14.56 -1.35
N HIS A 340 7.62 14.67 -0.59
CA HIS A 340 8.04 13.70 0.42
C HIS A 340 7.50 14.02 1.82
N SER A 341 6.29 14.57 1.93
CA SER A 341 5.67 15.00 3.19
C SER A 341 4.53 14.11 3.69
N ALA A 342 4.23 13.02 2.99
CA ALA A 342 3.23 12.05 3.45
C ALA A 342 3.68 11.38 4.76
N GLY A 343 2.74 11.04 5.64
CA GLY A 343 3.04 10.39 6.92
C GLY A 343 2.01 9.32 7.28
N SER A 344 0.92 9.72 7.93
CA SER A 344 -0.19 8.83 8.30
C SER A 344 -1.52 9.21 7.67
N GLN A 345 -1.70 10.46 7.23
CA GLN A 345 -2.97 10.91 6.68
C GLN A 345 -3.23 10.25 5.32
N PHE A 346 -4.43 9.76 5.13
CA PHE A 346 -4.89 9.10 3.92
C PHE A 346 -6.25 9.61 3.48
N PHE A 347 -6.62 9.35 2.23
CA PHE A 347 -7.96 9.64 1.73
C PHE A 347 -8.49 8.49 0.87
N PHE A 348 -9.81 8.33 0.85
CA PHE A 348 -10.49 7.52 -0.15
C PHE A 348 -10.99 8.41 -1.27
N ALA A 349 -10.76 7.99 -2.50
CA ALA A 349 -11.34 8.60 -3.69
C ALA A 349 -12.83 8.23 -3.80
N LEU A 350 -13.67 9.21 -4.12
CA LEU A 350 -15.12 9.03 -4.23
C LEU A 350 -15.62 8.92 -5.69
N GLY A 351 -14.73 9.11 -6.67
CA GLY A 351 -15.09 8.97 -8.07
C GLY A 351 -13.99 9.47 -9.00
N ARG A 352 -13.83 8.79 -10.13
CA ARG A 352 -12.77 9.06 -11.10
C ARG A 352 -12.84 10.48 -11.68
N GLU A 353 -14.05 11.00 -11.87
CA GLU A 353 -14.30 12.28 -12.51
C GLU A 353 -13.63 13.46 -11.77
N GLY A 354 -13.62 13.41 -10.44
CA GLY A 354 -13.01 14.46 -9.60
C GLY A 354 -11.57 14.17 -9.22
N THR A 355 -11.13 12.91 -9.29
CA THR A 355 -9.82 12.49 -8.73
C THR A 355 -8.79 12.09 -9.77
N ALA A 356 -9.13 12.00 -11.06
CA ALA A 356 -8.18 11.66 -12.13
C ALA A 356 -6.89 12.52 -12.09
N ARG A 357 -7.03 13.80 -11.75
CA ARG A 357 -5.91 14.75 -11.63
C ARG A 357 -4.93 14.44 -10.49
N LEU A 358 -5.28 13.49 -9.61
CA LEU A 358 -4.43 13.05 -8.50
C LEU A 358 -3.45 11.93 -8.91
N ASP A 359 -3.67 11.30 -10.08
CA ASP A 359 -2.81 10.24 -10.58
C ASP A 359 -1.40 10.78 -10.79
N GLY A 360 -0.40 10.01 -10.31
CA GLY A 360 0.99 10.41 -10.34
C GLY A 360 1.35 11.61 -9.46
N GLN A 361 0.37 12.30 -8.84
CA GLN A 361 0.58 13.40 -7.90
C GLN A 361 0.54 12.93 -6.44
N TYR A 362 -0.19 11.85 -6.18
CA TYR A 362 -0.35 11.22 -4.86
C TYR A 362 -0.10 9.73 -4.98
N CYS A 363 0.34 9.14 -3.87
CA CYS A 363 0.67 7.71 -3.80
C CYS A 363 -0.57 6.91 -3.40
N SER A 364 -1.25 6.29 -4.38
CA SER A 364 -2.29 5.29 -4.13
C SER A 364 -1.63 3.96 -3.76
N PHE A 365 -2.07 3.33 -2.66
CA PHE A 365 -1.40 2.17 -2.07
C PHE A 365 -2.33 1.01 -1.72
N GLY A 366 -3.60 1.10 -2.12
CA GLY A 366 -4.61 0.09 -1.87
C GLY A 366 -6.00 0.50 -2.33
N TYR A 367 -6.96 -0.34 -2.07
CA TYR A 367 -8.36 -0.12 -2.45
C TYR A 367 -9.30 -0.88 -1.52
N ALA A 368 -10.48 -0.32 -1.28
CA ALA A 368 -11.53 -0.99 -0.53
C ALA A 368 -12.14 -2.13 -1.36
N VAL A 369 -12.29 -3.31 -0.75
CA VAL A 369 -12.94 -4.50 -1.33
C VAL A 369 -14.33 -4.72 -0.74
N SER A 370 -14.64 -4.08 0.39
CA SER A 370 -16.01 -3.99 0.92
C SER A 370 -16.19 -2.70 1.70
N GLY A 371 -17.45 -2.32 1.99
CA GLY A 371 -17.76 -1.15 2.82
C GLY A 371 -18.19 0.09 2.03
N SER A 372 -18.67 -0.03 0.79
CA SER A 372 -19.15 1.12 0.00
C SER A 372 -20.20 1.96 0.76
N ARG A 373 -21.13 1.32 1.49
CA ARG A 373 -22.13 2.04 2.30
C ARG A 373 -21.50 2.89 3.40
N ALA A 374 -20.43 2.42 4.02
CA ALA A 374 -19.70 3.19 5.04
C ALA A 374 -19.00 4.39 4.40
N VAL A 375 -18.32 4.19 3.27
CA VAL A 375 -17.67 5.26 2.50
C VAL A 375 -18.69 6.33 2.08
N ASP A 376 -19.84 5.92 1.50
CA ASP A 376 -20.89 6.82 1.07
C ASP A 376 -21.54 7.57 2.26
N SER A 377 -21.74 6.88 3.39
CA SER A 377 -22.29 7.47 4.63
C SER A 377 -21.34 8.52 5.23
N ILE A 378 -20.02 8.25 5.24
CA ILE A 378 -19.02 9.23 5.67
C ILE A 378 -19.02 10.44 4.72
N ALA A 379 -19.08 10.22 3.41
CA ALA A 379 -19.14 11.29 2.41
C ALA A 379 -20.39 12.14 2.50
N ALA A 380 -21.51 11.59 3.02
CA ALA A 380 -22.77 12.29 3.22
C ALA A 380 -22.83 13.08 4.53
N THR A 381 -21.78 13.08 5.37
CA THR A 381 -21.76 13.83 6.63
C THR A 381 -21.91 15.32 6.39
N PRO A 382 -22.78 16.04 7.14
CA PRO A 382 -22.93 17.48 7.03
C PRO A 382 -21.61 18.23 7.26
N ILE A 383 -21.32 19.21 6.41
CA ILE A 383 -20.08 20.00 6.47
C ILE A 383 -20.34 21.30 7.21
N ALA A 384 -19.58 21.55 8.29
CA ALA A 384 -19.64 22.80 9.06
C ALA A 384 -18.79 23.91 8.42
N ASP A 385 -17.63 23.57 7.86
CA ASP A 385 -16.76 24.51 7.14
C ASP A 385 -16.48 23.98 5.73
N ILE A 386 -17.15 24.58 4.76
CA ILE A 386 -17.03 24.17 3.34
C ILE A 386 -15.63 24.48 2.80
N ALA A 387 -14.99 25.58 3.26
CA ALA A 387 -13.69 25.98 2.75
C ALA A 387 -12.60 24.95 3.09
N GLU A 388 -12.62 24.44 4.32
CA GLU A 388 -11.70 23.43 4.83
C GLU A 388 -12.20 21.98 4.60
N GLY A 389 -13.49 21.81 4.28
CA GLY A 389 -14.14 20.50 4.19
C GLY A 389 -14.31 19.85 5.57
N ARG A 390 -14.40 20.64 6.65
CA ARG A 390 -14.53 20.14 8.01
C ARG A 390 -15.96 19.69 8.29
N PRO A 391 -16.21 18.41 8.64
CA PRO A 391 -17.53 17.92 8.97
C PRO A 391 -18.04 18.51 10.30
N ALA A 392 -19.36 18.66 10.42
CA ALA A 392 -20.01 19.14 11.64
C ALA A 392 -19.81 18.16 12.82
N ASN A 393 -19.85 16.87 12.52
CA ASN A 393 -19.47 15.80 13.43
C ASN A 393 -18.42 14.95 12.69
N ILE A 394 -17.25 14.79 13.27
CA ILE A 394 -16.16 14.03 12.66
C ILE A 394 -16.52 12.54 12.70
N PRO A 395 -16.65 11.85 11.54
CA PRO A 395 -16.80 10.40 11.52
C PRO A 395 -15.60 9.73 12.17
N VAL A 396 -15.84 8.85 13.15
CA VAL A 396 -14.80 8.28 14.00
C VAL A 396 -14.30 6.94 13.45
N ILE A 397 -12.99 6.77 13.39
CA ILE A 397 -12.34 5.47 13.21
C ILE A 397 -12.22 4.83 14.59
N LEU A 398 -13.07 3.86 14.86
CA LEU A 398 -13.09 3.17 16.16
C LEU A 398 -11.83 2.31 16.33
N THR A 399 -11.49 1.49 15.34
CA THR A 399 -10.29 0.66 15.32
C THR A 399 -9.85 0.36 13.88
N MET A 400 -8.55 0.12 13.70
CA MET A 400 -8.01 -0.54 12.50
C MET A 400 -7.30 -1.83 12.88
N GLN A 401 -7.59 -2.91 12.16
CA GLN A 401 -7.06 -4.23 12.46
C GLN A 401 -6.58 -4.93 11.19
N LEU A 402 -5.47 -5.67 11.31
CA LEU A 402 -5.04 -6.56 10.24
C LEU A 402 -5.89 -7.83 10.26
N VAL A 403 -6.42 -8.18 9.11
CA VAL A 403 -7.11 -9.45 8.87
C VAL A 403 -6.41 -10.20 7.74
N THR A 404 -6.49 -11.53 7.75
CA THR A 404 -5.84 -12.35 6.72
C THR A 404 -6.43 -12.04 5.34
N ALA A 405 -5.57 -11.74 4.37
CA ALA A 405 -5.98 -11.60 2.99
C ALA A 405 -6.44 -12.97 2.43
N PRO A 406 -7.39 -13.00 1.48
CA PRO A 406 -7.80 -14.22 0.81
C PRO A 406 -6.65 -14.82 -0.01
N ALA A 407 -6.76 -16.11 -0.32
CA ALA A 407 -5.84 -16.79 -1.20
C ALA A 407 -5.81 -16.12 -2.59
N ARG A 408 -4.62 -16.07 -3.18
CA ARG A 408 -4.43 -15.60 -4.56
C ARG A 408 -4.72 -16.72 -5.54
N MET A 409 -5.54 -16.43 -6.53
CA MET A 409 -5.91 -17.37 -7.56
C MET A 409 -5.18 -17.03 -8.87
N PRO A 410 -4.52 -18.00 -9.53
CA PRO A 410 -3.98 -17.80 -10.86
C PRO A 410 -5.06 -17.31 -11.85
N GLY A 411 -4.72 -16.30 -12.65
CA GLY A 411 -5.61 -15.72 -13.64
C GLY A 411 -6.63 -14.73 -13.10
N ILE A 412 -6.58 -14.39 -11.80
CA ILE A 412 -7.49 -13.43 -11.18
C ILE A 412 -6.73 -12.21 -10.67
N ASP A 413 -7.06 -11.05 -11.22
CA ASP A 413 -6.63 -9.76 -10.70
C ASP A 413 -7.55 -9.34 -9.55
N ARG A 414 -7.02 -9.32 -8.31
CA ARG A 414 -7.78 -8.94 -7.11
C ARG A 414 -8.29 -7.50 -7.15
N ARG A 415 -7.72 -6.62 -7.97
CA ARG A 415 -8.23 -5.25 -8.12
C ARG A 415 -9.65 -5.19 -8.70
N GLN A 416 -10.11 -6.27 -9.34
CA GLN A 416 -11.50 -6.39 -9.81
C GLN A 416 -12.51 -6.47 -8.64
N ASP A 417 -12.06 -6.87 -7.44
CA ASP A 417 -12.90 -6.92 -6.23
C ASP A 417 -13.14 -5.53 -5.60
N ARG A 418 -12.53 -4.48 -6.15
CA ARG A 418 -12.72 -3.11 -5.66
C ARG A 418 -14.20 -2.73 -5.64
N ILE A 419 -14.62 -2.11 -4.53
CA ILE A 419 -15.99 -1.61 -4.37
C ILE A 419 -16.37 -0.63 -5.48
N LYS A 420 -17.66 -0.59 -5.76
CA LYS A 420 -18.29 0.40 -6.65
C LYS A 420 -19.26 1.24 -5.82
N THR A 421 -19.47 2.49 -6.22
CA THR A 421 -20.45 3.35 -5.55
C THR A 421 -21.82 2.70 -5.54
N THR A 422 -22.52 2.80 -4.39
CA THR A 422 -23.92 2.36 -4.27
C THR A 422 -24.89 3.43 -4.76
N THR A 423 -24.43 4.65 -4.88
CA THR A 423 -25.22 5.79 -5.35
C THR A 423 -25.25 5.80 -6.89
N LYS A 424 -26.43 5.67 -7.48
CA LYS A 424 -26.58 5.90 -8.93
C LYS A 424 -26.24 7.35 -9.22
N VAL A 425 -25.25 7.58 -10.08
CA VAL A 425 -24.92 8.92 -10.58
C VAL A 425 -26.19 9.49 -11.24
N GLY A 426 -26.83 10.46 -10.61
CA GLY A 426 -28.05 11.11 -11.13
C GLY A 426 -29.18 11.37 -10.12
N GLU A 427 -29.16 10.75 -8.92
CA GLU A 427 -30.16 11.04 -7.88
C GLU A 427 -29.53 11.83 -6.72
N VAL A 428 -29.22 13.11 -6.98
CA VAL A 428 -29.13 14.10 -5.90
C VAL A 428 -30.58 14.41 -5.52
N ALA A 429 -31.01 13.95 -4.36
CA ALA A 429 -32.33 14.31 -3.83
C ALA A 429 -32.45 15.84 -3.82
N PRO A 430 -33.57 16.42 -4.32
CA PRO A 430 -33.74 17.86 -4.29
C PRO A 430 -33.77 18.31 -2.84
N THR A 431 -32.83 19.19 -2.48
CA THR A 431 -32.85 19.90 -1.21
C THR A 431 -34.16 20.64 -1.10
N SER A 432 -35.07 20.16 -0.25
CA SER A 432 -36.26 20.90 0.14
C SER A 432 -35.84 22.23 0.78
N ARG A 433 -36.33 23.31 0.17
CA ARG A 433 -36.20 24.69 0.66
C ARG A 433 -36.91 24.87 2.00
#